data_9fc40c9decd9416ec8ed077cedaecb13
#
_entry.id   9fc40c9decd9416ec8ed077cedaecb13
#
_cell.length_a   1.000
_cell.length_b   1.000
_cell.length_c   1.000
_cell.angle_alpha   90.00
_cell.angle_beta   90.00
_cell.angle_gamma   90.00
#
_symmetry.space_group_name_H-M   'P 1'
#
loop_
_entity.id
_entity.type
_entity.pdbx_description
1 polymer ?
#
loop_
_entity_poly.entity_id
_entity_poly.type
_entity_poly.pdbx_seq_one_letter_code
_entity_poly.pdbx_strand_id
1 'polypeptide(L)'
;MVMKKALLATLVVSGFMYGSFAYADTNTVAVGYAQSKVQDFKNIRGVNLHYRYEWDSPVSIIGSLTYMKGSESDSHKDNNSVEKGNADVKYYSLMAGPAYRINDYVSVYGLLGFAHSKIDVSINGTYLKKNGETVSHSANVNKKSTHIAYGAGVEVNPIQNLSLYAGYEGTSAKFNDNSHSINGFNIGIGYRF
;
A
#
# COMPACT_ATOMS: atom_id res chain seq x y z
N MET A 1 22.15 11.15 -1.13
CA MET A 1 20.99 10.65 -1.92
C MET A 1 19.69 10.56 -1.12
N VAL A 2 19.70 10.87 0.16
CA VAL A 2 18.51 10.83 1.06
C VAL A 2 17.66 12.11 1.01
N MET A 3 18.26 13.28 0.74
CA MET A 3 17.57 14.58 0.77
C MET A 3 16.52 14.78 -0.35
N LYS A 4 16.65 14.13 -1.51
CA LYS A 4 15.68 14.31 -2.62
C LYS A 4 14.32 13.62 -2.37
N LYS A 5 14.27 12.60 -1.50
CA LYS A 5 13.03 11.89 -1.17
C LYS A 5 12.20 12.61 -0.10
N ALA A 6 12.85 13.35 0.80
CA ALA A 6 12.18 14.17 1.81
C ALA A 6 11.49 15.41 1.19
N LEU A 7 12.10 16.00 0.15
CA LEU A 7 11.55 17.19 -0.52
C LEU A 7 10.23 16.87 -1.27
N LEU A 8 10.09 15.65 -1.84
CA LEU A 8 8.85 15.27 -2.55
C LEU A 8 7.68 15.09 -1.58
N ALA A 9 7.93 14.54 -0.38
CA ALA A 9 6.89 14.38 0.65
C ALA A 9 6.41 15.73 1.19
N THR A 10 7.30 16.68 1.34
CA THR A 10 6.96 18.05 1.81
C THR A 10 6.16 18.82 0.75
N LEU A 11 6.42 18.60 -0.53
CA LEU A 11 5.71 19.28 -1.62
C LEU A 11 4.27 18.79 -1.80
N VAL A 12 4.00 17.51 -1.52
CA VAL A 12 2.63 16.95 -1.59
C VAL A 12 1.78 17.48 -0.44
N VAL A 13 2.33 17.61 0.76
CA VAL A 13 1.60 18.14 1.94
C VAL A 13 1.34 19.64 1.80
N SER A 14 2.27 20.41 1.24
CA SER A 14 2.10 21.87 1.05
C SER A 14 1.12 22.22 -0.07
N GLY A 15 0.94 21.38 -1.08
CA GLY A 15 0.01 21.61 -2.20
C GLY A 15 -1.48 21.56 -1.81
N PHE A 16 -1.82 20.88 -0.72
CA PHE A 16 -3.21 20.78 -0.23
C PHE A 16 -3.61 21.92 0.73
N MET A 17 -2.67 22.74 1.20
CA MET A 17 -2.95 23.80 2.18
C MET A 17 -3.37 25.15 1.57
N TYR A 18 -3.37 25.33 0.25
CA TYR A 18 -3.71 26.59 -0.43
C TYR A 18 -5.10 26.62 -1.07
N GLY A 19 -6.03 25.75 -0.65
CA GLY A 19 -7.45 25.83 -1.03
C GLY A 19 -8.17 26.90 -0.22
N SER A 20 -8.82 27.82 -0.89
CA SER A 20 -9.52 29.00 -0.36
C SER A 20 -10.50 28.63 0.76
N PHE A 21 -10.25 29.12 1.96
CA PHE A 21 -11.13 29.03 3.11
C PHE A 21 -12.30 30.02 2.98
N ALA A 22 -13.35 29.63 2.30
CA ALA A 22 -14.61 30.35 2.35
C ALA A 22 -15.76 29.37 2.10
N TYR A 23 -16.28 28.85 3.16
CA TYR A 23 -17.50 28.07 3.41
C TYR A 23 -17.22 26.87 4.32
N ALA A 24 -18.25 26.43 5.05
CA ALA A 24 -18.27 25.41 6.12
C ALA A 24 -17.75 24.00 5.73
N ASP A 25 -16.95 23.87 4.70
CA ASP A 25 -16.39 22.62 4.23
C ASP A 25 -15.18 22.23 5.07
N THR A 26 -15.16 21.00 5.52
CA THR A 26 -14.09 20.48 6.35
C THR A 26 -13.24 19.49 5.56
N ASN A 27 -11.94 19.63 5.71
CA ASN A 27 -10.95 18.77 5.07
C ASN A 27 -10.21 17.94 6.11
N THR A 28 -9.93 16.69 5.79
CA THR A 28 -9.09 15.83 6.62
C THR A 28 -7.97 15.25 5.77
N VAL A 29 -6.74 15.41 6.24
CA VAL A 29 -5.56 14.72 5.69
C VAL A 29 -5.04 13.79 6.77
N ALA A 30 -4.88 12.51 6.42
CA ALA A 30 -4.41 11.51 7.36
C ALA A 30 -3.32 10.63 6.74
N VAL A 31 -2.36 10.22 7.55
CA VAL A 31 -1.29 9.30 7.18
C VAL A 31 -1.30 8.12 8.14
N GLY A 32 -1.00 6.94 7.60
CA GLY A 32 -1.02 5.72 8.40
C GLY A 32 -0.05 4.65 7.93
N TYR A 33 -0.04 3.61 8.72
CA TYR A 33 0.64 2.36 8.45
C TYR A 33 -0.32 1.42 7.72
N ALA A 34 0.19 0.74 6.69
CA ALA A 34 -0.53 -0.29 5.96
C ALA A 34 0.26 -1.60 5.98
N GLN A 35 -0.45 -2.70 6.17
CA GLN A 35 0.10 -4.04 6.09
C GLN A 35 -0.89 -4.96 5.39
N SER A 36 -0.42 -5.70 4.39
CA SER A 36 -1.21 -6.71 3.69
C SER A 36 -0.50 -8.05 3.66
N LYS A 37 -1.30 -9.10 3.70
CA LYS A 37 -0.86 -10.47 3.44
C LYS A 37 -1.10 -10.76 1.96
N VAL A 38 -0.06 -11.15 1.26
CA VAL A 38 -0.14 -11.72 -0.08
C VAL A 38 -0.20 -13.23 0.06
N GLN A 39 -1.15 -13.87 -0.63
CA GLN A 39 -1.28 -15.32 -0.60
C GLN A 39 0.01 -15.97 -1.09
N ASP A 40 0.48 -16.98 -0.35
CA ASP A 40 1.73 -17.71 -0.61
C ASP A 40 3.01 -16.87 -0.54
N PHE A 41 2.96 -15.68 0.11
CA PHE A 41 4.07 -14.78 0.32
C PHE A 41 4.03 -14.16 1.73
N LYS A 42 5.13 -13.54 2.15
CA LYS A 42 5.20 -12.79 3.42
C LYS A 42 4.35 -11.51 3.39
N ASN A 43 4.13 -10.95 4.55
CA ASN A 43 3.44 -9.67 4.69
C ASN A 43 4.22 -8.55 4.01
N ILE A 44 3.52 -7.76 3.20
CA ILE A 44 4.02 -6.49 2.67
C ILE A 44 3.56 -5.35 3.58
N ARG A 45 4.39 -4.33 3.74
CA ARG A 45 4.16 -3.21 4.66
C ARG A 45 4.50 -1.89 4.00
N GLY A 46 3.86 -0.84 4.48
CA GLY A 46 4.10 0.49 3.95
C GLY A 46 3.26 1.58 4.56
N VAL A 47 2.94 2.57 3.76
CA VAL A 47 2.22 3.76 4.18
C VAL A 47 0.90 3.88 3.43
N ASN A 48 -0.08 4.45 4.11
CA ASN A 48 -1.37 4.81 3.55
C ASN A 48 -1.62 6.30 3.79
N LEU A 49 -2.20 6.97 2.82
CA LEU A 49 -2.60 8.36 2.88
C LEU A 49 -4.10 8.44 2.61
N HIS A 50 -4.84 9.14 3.46
CA HIS A 50 -6.25 9.47 3.26
C HIS A 50 -6.42 10.97 3.08
N TYR A 51 -7.34 11.33 2.20
CA TYR A 51 -7.89 12.68 2.08
C TYR A 51 -9.41 12.59 2.08
N ARG A 52 -10.07 13.33 2.96
CA ARG A 52 -11.52 13.39 3.06
C ARG A 52 -11.97 14.84 2.92
N TYR A 53 -12.99 15.03 2.09
CA TYR A 53 -13.69 16.29 1.92
C TYR A 53 -15.12 16.15 2.41
N GLU A 54 -15.52 17.00 3.36
CA GLU A 54 -16.82 17.04 3.99
C GLU A 54 -17.49 18.37 3.65
N TRP A 55 -18.67 18.32 3.09
CA TRP A 55 -19.57 19.45 2.95
C TRP A 55 -20.64 19.40 4.04
N ASP A 56 -21.58 20.36 4.05
CA ASP A 56 -22.69 20.41 5.02
C ASP A 56 -23.69 19.27 4.77
N SER A 57 -23.25 18.05 5.04
CA SER A 57 -24.00 16.79 4.88
C SER A 57 -23.36 15.68 5.70
N PRO A 58 -24.14 14.70 6.16
CA PRO A 58 -23.58 13.50 6.80
C PRO A 58 -22.80 12.61 5.81
N VAL A 59 -23.01 12.77 4.51
CA VAL A 59 -22.25 12.09 3.45
C VAL A 59 -21.07 12.95 3.04
N SER A 60 -19.94 12.36 2.81
CA SER A 60 -18.71 13.00 2.36
C SER A 60 -17.96 12.09 1.39
N ILE A 61 -16.90 12.60 0.75
CA ILE A 61 -16.05 11.81 -0.13
C ILE A 61 -14.67 11.62 0.50
N ILE A 62 -14.13 10.41 0.35
CA ILE A 62 -12.79 10.07 0.83
C ILE A 62 -11.99 9.40 -0.28
N GLY A 63 -10.71 9.77 -0.39
CA GLY A 63 -9.72 9.14 -1.25
C GLY A 63 -8.64 8.47 -0.40
N SER A 64 -8.11 7.38 -0.89
CA SER A 64 -7.04 6.60 -0.27
C SER A 64 -5.95 6.28 -1.28
N LEU A 65 -4.70 6.50 -0.88
CA LEU A 65 -3.50 6.10 -1.61
C LEU A 65 -2.65 5.23 -0.71
N THR A 66 -2.36 4.00 -1.14
CA THR A 66 -1.52 3.06 -0.39
C THR A 66 -0.26 2.72 -1.17
N TYR A 67 0.87 2.64 -0.48
CA TYR A 67 2.12 2.09 -0.98
C TYR A 67 2.68 1.09 0.00
N MET A 68 2.91 -0.14 -0.45
CA MET A 68 3.52 -1.20 0.36
C MET A 68 4.61 -1.91 -0.42
N LYS A 69 5.59 -2.45 0.31
CA LYS A 69 6.62 -3.33 -0.24
C LYS A 69 6.93 -4.47 0.71
N GLY A 70 7.40 -5.57 0.13
CA GLY A 70 7.96 -6.70 0.87
C GLY A 70 9.06 -7.34 0.05
N SER A 71 10.08 -7.85 0.73
CA SER A 71 11.19 -8.58 0.13
C SER A 71 11.35 -9.90 0.88
N GLU A 72 11.57 -10.96 0.14
CA GLU A 72 11.91 -12.27 0.68
C GLU A 72 13.18 -12.76 0.01
N SER A 73 14.12 -13.23 0.83
CA SER A 73 15.36 -13.83 0.36
C SER A 73 15.46 -15.22 0.95
N ASP A 74 15.66 -16.19 0.11
CA ASP A 74 15.97 -17.56 0.51
C ASP A 74 17.31 -17.98 -0.07
N SER A 75 18.10 -18.71 0.73
CA SER A 75 19.39 -19.22 0.28
C SER A 75 19.52 -20.68 0.67
N HIS A 76 19.59 -21.52 -0.32
CA HIS A 76 19.89 -22.95 -0.15
C HIS A 76 21.35 -23.20 -0.48
N LYS A 77 22.07 -23.77 0.48
CA LYS A 77 23.47 -24.12 0.32
C LYS A 77 23.64 -25.63 0.51
N ASP A 78 24.10 -26.29 -0.52
CA ASP A 78 24.51 -27.69 -0.50
C ASP A 78 26.02 -27.77 -0.77
N ASN A 79 26.62 -28.94 -0.52
CA ASN A 79 28.09 -29.13 -0.59
C ASN A 79 28.73 -28.69 -1.92
N ASN A 80 27.98 -28.72 -3.01
CA ASN A 80 28.45 -28.38 -4.37
C ASN A 80 27.63 -27.32 -5.10
N SER A 81 26.61 -26.72 -4.45
CA SER A 81 25.76 -25.71 -5.04
C SER A 81 25.33 -24.64 -4.03
N VAL A 82 25.21 -23.41 -4.50
CA VAL A 82 24.65 -22.30 -3.75
C VAL A 82 23.56 -21.69 -4.62
N GLU A 83 22.32 -21.77 -4.17
CA GLU A 83 21.19 -21.10 -4.78
C GLU A 83 20.72 -19.95 -3.89
N LYS A 84 20.55 -18.77 -4.49
CA LYS A 84 19.98 -17.57 -3.84
C LYS A 84 18.79 -17.12 -4.63
N GLY A 85 17.63 -17.17 -4.01
CA GLY A 85 16.37 -16.62 -4.50
C GLY A 85 16.04 -15.31 -3.79
N ASN A 86 15.69 -14.27 -4.55
CA ASN A 86 15.15 -13.02 -4.02
C ASN A 86 13.82 -12.74 -4.71
N ALA A 87 12.80 -12.43 -3.91
CA ALA A 87 11.50 -12.01 -4.41
C ALA A 87 11.14 -10.66 -3.79
N ASP A 88 10.90 -9.67 -4.64
CA ASP A 88 10.47 -8.33 -4.25
C ASP A 88 9.05 -8.09 -4.73
N VAL A 89 8.17 -7.68 -3.81
CA VAL A 89 6.80 -7.28 -4.11
C VAL A 89 6.62 -5.81 -3.81
N LYS A 90 6.07 -5.06 -4.78
CA LYS A 90 5.63 -3.67 -4.63
C LYS A 90 4.15 -3.59 -4.94
N TYR A 91 3.44 -2.86 -4.11
CA TYR A 91 2.00 -2.68 -4.20
C TYR A 91 1.65 -1.20 -4.09
N TYR A 92 0.77 -0.75 -4.98
CA TYR A 92 0.21 0.59 -5.00
C TYR A 92 -1.30 0.46 -5.15
N SER A 93 -2.08 1.22 -4.39
CA SER A 93 -3.51 1.35 -4.65
C SER A 93 -3.94 2.81 -4.63
N LEU A 94 -4.94 3.10 -5.45
CA LEU A 94 -5.66 4.36 -5.48
C LEU A 94 -7.15 4.05 -5.47
N MET A 95 -7.82 4.50 -4.41
CA MET A 95 -9.24 4.25 -4.21
C MET A 95 -9.96 5.52 -3.78
N ALA A 96 -11.26 5.59 -4.05
CA ALA A 96 -12.13 6.65 -3.57
C ALA A 96 -13.53 6.09 -3.30
N GLY A 97 -14.30 6.80 -2.48
CA GLY A 97 -15.66 6.41 -2.20
C GLY A 97 -16.36 7.30 -1.18
N PRO A 98 -17.61 6.97 -0.85
CA PRO A 98 -18.38 7.71 0.13
C PRO A 98 -17.93 7.38 1.57
N ALA A 99 -18.02 8.39 2.43
CA ALA A 99 -18.00 8.24 3.86
C ALA A 99 -19.30 8.79 4.45
N TYR A 100 -19.82 8.14 5.47
CA TYR A 100 -21.04 8.52 6.17
C TYR A 100 -20.74 8.79 7.65
N ARG A 101 -21.10 9.98 8.11
CA ARG A 101 -20.96 10.40 9.51
C ARG A 101 -22.15 9.90 10.30
N ILE A 102 -21.90 8.94 11.20
CA ILE A 102 -22.94 8.33 12.06
C ILE A 102 -23.30 9.29 13.20
N ASN A 103 -22.29 9.95 13.77
CA ASN A 103 -22.42 10.97 14.82
C ASN A 103 -21.20 11.89 14.77
N ASP A 104 -21.10 12.85 15.70
CA ASP A 104 -20.01 13.84 15.74
C ASP A 104 -18.60 13.25 15.83
N TYR A 105 -18.50 12.01 16.29
CA TYR A 105 -17.23 11.35 16.57
C TYR A 105 -16.89 10.22 15.58
N VAL A 106 -17.89 9.59 14.97
CA VAL A 106 -17.70 8.33 14.22
C VAL A 106 -18.25 8.45 12.82
N SER A 107 -17.44 8.05 11.86
CA SER A 107 -17.81 7.88 10.45
C SER A 107 -17.40 6.49 9.96
N VAL A 108 -18.14 5.96 9.00
CA VAL A 108 -17.80 4.75 8.25
C VAL A 108 -17.57 5.12 6.79
N TYR A 109 -16.71 4.37 6.10
CA TYR A 109 -16.47 4.61 4.68
C TYR A 109 -16.33 3.32 3.89
N GLY A 110 -16.65 3.40 2.60
CA GLY A 110 -16.40 2.36 1.62
C GLY A 110 -15.62 2.91 0.44
N LEU A 111 -14.66 2.16 -0.07
CA LEU A 111 -13.75 2.56 -1.13
C LEU A 111 -13.77 1.56 -2.27
N LEU A 112 -13.68 2.07 -3.49
CA LEU A 112 -13.44 1.30 -4.70
C LEU A 112 -12.35 2.00 -5.54
N GLY A 113 -11.56 1.22 -6.26
CA GLY A 113 -10.50 1.75 -7.11
C GLY A 113 -9.66 0.66 -7.72
N PHE A 114 -8.38 0.93 -7.88
CA PHE A 114 -7.45 0.03 -8.54
C PHE A 114 -6.20 -0.17 -7.69
N ALA A 115 -5.68 -1.39 -7.74
CA ALA A 115 -4.39 -1.75 -7.18
C ALA A 115 -3.46 -2.24 -8.29
N HIS A 116 -2.21 -1.80 -8.23
CA HIS A 116 -1.13 -2.22 -9.11
C HIS A 116 -0.06 -2.95 -8.30
N SER A 117 0.18 -4.20 -8.66
CA SER A 117 1.19 -5.06 -8.04
C SER A 117 2.33 -5.33 -9.01
N LYS A 118 3.57 -5.24 -8.53
CA LYS A 118 4.79 -5.61 -9.26
C LYS A 118 5.55 -6.63 -8.43
N ILE A 119 5.87 -7.77 -9.06
CA ILE A 119 6.67 -8.83 -8.47
C ILE A 119 7.93 -8.99 -9.31
N ASP A 120 9.08 -8.87 -8.67
CA ASP A 120 10.40 -9.10 -9.24
C ASP A 120 11.01 -10.32 -8.54
N VAL A 121 11.24 -11.40 -9.26
CA VAL A 121 11.89 -12.62 -8.75
C VAL A 121 13.24 -12.78 -9.45
N SER A 122 14.30 -12.92 -8.66
CA SER A 122 15.66 -13.17 -9.13
C SER A 122 16.18 -14.46 -8.51
N ILE A 123 16.59 -15.40 -9.32
CA ILE A 123 17.21 -16.66 -8.91
C ILE A 123 18.63 -16.68 -9.43
N ASN A 124 19.62 -16.82 -8.55
CA ASN A 124 21.02 -16.97 -8.88
C ASN A 124 21.52 -18.30 -8.32
N GLY A 125 21.92 -19.20 -9.20
CA GLY A 125 22.50 -20.50 -8.85
C GLY A 125 23.96 -20.56 -9.27
N THR A 126 24.81 -21.13 -8.42
CA THR A 126 26.22 -21.42 -8.71
C THR A 126 26.51 -22.86 -8.32
N TYR A 127 27.00 -23.67 -9.26
CA TYR A 127 27.41 -25.05 -8.98
C TYR A 127 28.81 -25.33 -9.48
N LEU A 128 29.50 -26.16 -8.72
CA LEU A 128 30.81 -26.70 -9.09
C LEU A 128 30.60 -27.99 -9.92
N LYS A 129 31.14 -28.01 -11.15
CA LYS A 129 31.22 -29.23 -11.94
C LYS A 129 32.33 -30.16 -11.40
N LYS A 130 32.24 -31.46 -11.72
CA LYS A 130 33.25 -32.48 -11.35
C LYS A 130 34.67 -32.17 -11.89
N ASN A 131 34.78 -31.32 -12.92
CA ASN A 131 36.04 -30.86 -13.48
C ASN A 131 36.64 -29.61 -12.81
N GLY A 132 36.05 -29.13 -11.69
CA GLY A 132 36.50 -27.95 -10.97
C GLY A 132 36.00 -26.61 -11.54
N GLU A 133 35.20 -26.64 -12.62
CA GLU A 133 34.64 -25.45 -13.26
C GLU A 133 33.39 -24.96 -12.53
N THR A 134 33.34 -23.68 -12.24
CA THR A 134 32.16 -23.03 -11.61
C THR A 134 31.21 -22.50 -12.68
N VAL A 135 29.98 -22.96 -12.68
CA VAL A 135 28.91 -22.48 -13.57
C VAL A 135 27.91 -21.68 -12.79
N SER A 136 27.66 -20.44 -13.23
CA SER A 136 26.64 -19.56 -12.67
C SER A 136 25.47 -19.47 -13.63
N HIS A 137 24.25 -19.58 -13.08
CA HIS A 137 22.99 -19.39 -13.79
C HIS A 137 22.18 -18.30 -13.10
N SER A 138 21.62 -17.36 -13.87
CA SER A 138 20.72 -16.36 -13.34
C SER A 138 19.44 -16.31 -14.15
N ALA A 139 18.30 -16.26 -13.46
CA ALA A 139 16.98 -16.07 -14.06
C ALA A 139 16.27 -14.92 -13.35
N ASN A 140 15.71 -14.00 -14.13
CA ASN A 140 14.93 -12.88 -13.62
C ASN A 140 13.53 -12.92 -14.24
N VAL A 141 12.52 -12.87 -13.37
CA VAL A 141 11.11 -12.81 -13.78
C VAL A 141 10.51 -11.54 -13.21
N ASN A 142 9.92 -10.72 -14.08
CA ASN A 142 9.22 -9.50 -13.70
C ASN A 142 7.75 -9.64 -14.14
N LYS A 143 6.82 -9.52 -13.20
CA LYS A 143 5.40 -9.55 -13.48
C LYS A 143 4.72 -8.32 -12.87
N LYS A 144 3.81 -7.71 -13.66
CA LYS A 144 2.99 -6.58 -13.26
C LYS A 144 1.54 -6.95 -13.45
N SER A 145 0.68 -6.50 -12.55
CA SER A 145 -0.76 -6.75 -12.60
C SER A 145 -1.51 -5.58 -12.02
N THR A 146 -2.64 -5.23 -12.65
CA THR A 146 -3.55 -4.18 -12.17
C THR A 146 -4.94 -4.78 -12.04
N HIS A 147 -5.55 -4.60 -10.89
CA HIS A 147 -6.87 -5.15 -10.56
C HIS A 147 -7.71 -4.15 -9.80
N ILE A 148 -9.01 -4.42 -9.75
CA ILE A 148 -9.94 -3.68 -8.90
C ILE A 148 -9.58 -3.93 -7.44
N ALA A 149 -9.54 -2.85 -6.67
CA ALA A 149 -9.37 -2.86 -5.23
C ALA A 149 -10.62 -2.31 -4.55
N TYR A 150 -10.91 -2.82 -3.38
CA TYR A 150 -12.00 -2.39 -2.52
C TYR A 150 -11.51 -2.21 -1.10
N GLY A 151 -12.17 -1.34 -0.36
CA GLY A 151 -11.85 -1.10 1.04
C GLY A 151 -13.06 -0.64 1.83
N ALA A 152 -12.97 -0.79 3.13
CA ALA A 152 -13.94 -0.25 4.06
C ALA A 152 -13.26 0.05 5.39
N GLY A 153 -13.79 1.01 6.13
CA GLY A 153 -13.21 1.32 7.43
C GLY A 153 -14.06 2.28 8.25
N VAL A 154 -13.45 2.64 9.37
CA VAL A 154 -14.03 3.55 10.35
C VAL A 154 -13.05 4.69 10.60
N GLU A 155 -13.56 5.90 10.70
CA GLU A 155 -12.84 7.09 11.11
C GLU A 155 -13.46 7.64 12.39
N VAL A 156 -12.63 7.98 13.36
CA VAL A 156 -13.04 8.53 14.65
C VAL A 156 -12.39 9.90 14.85
N ASN A 157 -13.19 10.89 15.21
CA ASN A 157 -12.74 12.25 15.53
C ASN A 157 -12.93 12.50 17.03
N PRO A 158 -11.97 12.15 17.91
CA PRO A 158 -12.10 12.35 19.36
C PRO A 158 -12.23 13.81 19.77
N ILE A 159 -11.62 14.69 18.97
CA ILE A 159 -11.72 16.15 19.02
C ILE A 159 -11.85 16.69 17.59
N GLN A 160 -12.28 17.93 17.44
CA GLN A 160 -12.60 18.52 16.14
C GLN A 160 -11.48 18.45 15.10
N ASN A 161 -10.23 18.61 15.53
CA ASN A 161 -9.07 18.67 14.65
C ASN A 161 -8.29 17.35 14.52
N LEU A 162 -8.71 16.28 15.21
CA LEU A 162 -8.02 15.00 15.21
C LEU A 162 -8.87 13.94 14.51
N SER A 163 -8.27 13.23 13.57
CA SER A 163 -8.85 12.05 12.94
C SER A 163 -7.99 10.83 13.22
N LEU A 164 -8.61 9.75 13.64
CA LEU A 164 -8.02 8.43 13.75
C LEU A 164 -8.80 7.48 12.84
N TYR A 165 -8.13 6.66 12.05
CA TYR A 165 -8.83 5.72 11.20
C TYR A 165 -8.27 4.32 11.29
N ALA A 166 -9.13 3.34 11.04
CA ALA A 166 -8.79 1.96 10.83
C ALA A 166 -9.60 1.41 9.63
N GLY A 167 -8.92 0.76 8.71
CA GLY A 167 -9.53 0.25 7.48
C GLY A 167 -8.99 -1.09 7.05
N TYR A 168 -9.75 -1.72 6.19
CA TYR A 168 -9.42 -2.93 5.47
C TYR A 168 -9.37 -2.63 3.98
N GLU A 169 -8.40 -3.23 3.30
CA GLU A 169 -8.21 -3.14 1.86
C GLU A 169 -8.01 -4.53 1.27
N GLY A 170 -8.70 -4.82 0.17
CA GLY A 170 -8.61 -6.09 -0.52
C GLY A 170 -8.53 -5.93 -2.03
N THR A 171 -7.77 -6.81 -2.67
CA THR A 171 -7.69 -6.96 -4.12
C THR A 171 -7.33 -8.40 -4.49
N SER A 172 -7.55 -8.77 -5.75
CA SER A 172 -7.08 -10.05 -6.29
C SER A 172 -6.12 -9.79 -7.43
N ALA A 173 -4.91 -10.35 -7.35
CA ALA A 173 -3.93 -10.29 -8.42
C ALA A 173 -3.94 -11.62 -9.19
N LYS A 174 -4.10 -11.58 -10.53
CA LYS A 174 -4.00 -12.77 -11.37
C LYS A 174 -2.58 -12.94 -11.87
N PHE A 175 -1.98 -14.09 -11.56
CA PHE A 175 -0.67 -14.49 -12.07
C PHE A 175 -0.77 -15.90 -12.66
N ASN A 176 -0.45 -16.07 -13.96
CA ASN A 176 -0.49 -17.37 -14.66
C ASN A 176 -1.79 -18.15 -14.41
N ASP A 177 -2.95 -17.54 -14.71
CA ASP A 177 -4.31 -18.09 -14.53
C ASP A 177 -4.73 -18.40 -13.07
N ASN A 178 -3.84 -18.22 -12.10
CA ASN A 178 -4.17 -18.30 -10.69
C ASN A 178 -4.46 -16.92 -10.10
N SER A 179 -5.53 -16.83 -9.34
CA SER A 179 -5.91 -15.61 -8.61
C SER A 179 -5.32 -15.67 -7.20
N HIS A 180 -4.46 -14.71 -6.86
CA HIS A 180 -3.91 -14.55 -5.52
C HIS A 180 -4.57 -13.36 -4.84
N SER A 181 -5.13 -13.57 -3.66
CA SER A 181 -5.71 -12.50 -2.88
C SER A 181 -4.64 -11.71 -2.13
N ILE A 182 -4.79 -10.39 -2.12
CA ILE A 182 -4.00 -9.47 -1.31
C ILE A 182 -4.97 -8.77 -0.39
N ASN A 183 -4.86 -9.05 0.91
CA ASN A 183 -5.76 -8.52 1.92
C ASN A 183 -4.96 -7.92 3.06
N GLY A 184 -5.37 -6.76 3.54
CA GLY A 184 -4.66 -6.07 4.59
C GLY A 184 -5.49 -5.09 5.37
N PHE A 185 -4.83 -4.47 6.31
CA PHE A 185 -5.39 -3.41 7.12
C PHE A 185 -4.51 -2.16 7.06
N ASN A 186 -5.11 -1.03 7.33
CA ASN A 186 -4.42 0.24 7.54
C ASN A 186 -4.96 0.93 8.80
N ILE A 187 -4.08 1.60 9.50
CA ILE A 187 -4.40 2.43 10.66
C ILE A 187 -3.61 3.73 10.58
N GLY A 188 -4.21 4.83 10.96
CA GLY A 188 -3.51 6.09 10.88
C GLY A 188 -4.14 7.21 11.69
N ILE A 189 -3.47 8.35 11.60
CA ILE A 189 -3.82 9.59 12.28
C ILE A 189 -3.84 10.73 11.27
N GLY A 190 -4.76 11.66 11.44
CA GLY A 190 -4.94 12.79 10.57
C GLY A 190 -5.29 14.09 11.29
N TYR A 191 -5.19 15.16 10.53
CA TYR A 191 -5.59 16.49 10.95
C TYR A 191 -6.81 16.92 10.13
N ARG A 192 -7.84 17.38 10.85
CA ARG A 192 -9.10 17.88 10.31
C ARG A 192 -9.17 19.39 10.48
N PHE A 193 -9.43 20.11 9.39
CA PHE A 193 -9.42 21.60 9.34
C PHE A 193 -10.49 22.13 8.38
#